data_899f5458d2dff5319b3e6eed338a055a
#
_entry.id   899f5458d2dff5319b3e6eed338a055a
#
_cell.length_a   1.000
_cell.length_b   1.000
_cell.length_c   1.000
_cell.angle_alpha   90.00
_cell.angle_beta   90.00
_cell.angle_gamma   90.00
#
_symmetry.space_group_name_H-M   'P 1'
#
loop_
_entity.id
_entity.type
_entity.pdbx_description
1 polymer ?
#
loop_
_entity_poly.entity_id
_entity_poly.type
_entity_poly.pdbx_seq_one_letter_code
_entity_poly.pdbx_strand_id
1 'polypeptide(L)'
;QSVAKLKNDLLNEKNTMEKSENGQNITAEIWKKALNDILDPTSKMSEEDEKEYHNKILRKLRQGRRLTTAEKNYLQIHDPEMYKVALRVEMCRKRFTEQAKHCKSKEEFQTLVSNNMSVSDKDPMKEYIQAAISYEAQKIRKTPQYAALPDTNRKAEEKRTKGKKIKIDEDKEKDNDKKTAPL
;
A
#
# COMPACT_ATOMS: atom_id res chain seq x y z
N GLN A 1 -12.09 16.22 -18.99
CA GLN A 1 -12.89 15.05 -18.58
C GLN A 1 -11.97 14.03 -17.92
N SER A 2 -12.39 13.49 -16.76
CA SER A 2 -11.60 12.52 -15.99
C SER A 2 -11.48 11.20 -16.76
N VAL A 3 -10.29 10.58 -16.78
CA VAL A 3 -10.01 9.26 -17.39
C VAL A 3 -10.98 8.19 -16.85
N ALA A 4 -11.42 8.32 -15.59
CA ALA A 4 -12.42 7.45 -14.98
C ALA A 4 -13.80 7.54 -15.66
N LYS A 5 -14.20 8.73 -16.12
CA LYS A 5 -15.48 8.94 -16.82
C LYS A 5 -15.44 8.33 -18.22
N LEU A 6 -14.33 8.55 -18.95
CA LEU A 6 -14.09 7.91 -20.26
C LEU A 6 -14.08 6.38 -20.17
N LYS A 7 -13.48 5.82 -19.11
CA LYS A 7 -13.47 4.38 -18.87
C LYS A 7 -14.88 3.81 -18.60
N ASN A 8 -15.70 4.54 -17.84
CA ASN A 8 -17.09 4.11 -17.58
C ASN A 8 -17.98 4.26 -18.80
N ASP A 9 -17.81 5.31 -19.58
CA ASP A 9 -18.58 5.53 -20.82
C ASP A 9 -18.25 4.42 -21.83
N LEU A 10 -16.97 4.06 -21.99
CA LEU A 10 -16.49 2.96 -22.83
C LEU A 10 -17.00 1.58 -22.36
N LEU A 11 -17.05 1.34 -21.04
CA LEU A 11 -17.61 0.09 -20.47
C LEU A 11 -19.12 -0.02 -20.68
N ASN A 12 -19.85 1.08 -20.63
CA ASN A 12 -21.29 1.11 -20.87
C ASN A 12 -21.64 0.89 -22.34
N GLU A 13 -20.86 1.44 -23.27
CA GLU A 13 -21.01 1.16 -24.70
C GLU A 13 -20.72 -0.30 -25.05
N LYS A 14 -19.74 -0.93 -24.38
CA LYS A 14 -19.46 -2.36 -24.53
C LYS A 14 -20.66 -3.24 -24.17
N ASN A 15 -21.35 -2.94 -23.08
CA ASN A 15 -22.51 -3.71 -22.62
C ASN A 15 -23.73 -3.57 -23.56
N THR A 16 -23.81 -2.50 -24.35
CA THR A 16 -24.88 -2.30 -25.34
C THR A 16 -24.61 -3.01 -26.67
N MET A 17 -23.34 -3.30 -27.00
CA MET A 17 -22.94 -3.97 -28.25
C MET A 17 -22.90 -5.51 -28.17
N GLU A 18 -22.94 -6.12 -26.97
CA GLU A 18 -22.86 -7.58 -26.77
C GLU A 18 -24.08 -8.39 -27.27
N LYS A 19 -25.02 -7.78 -27.96
CA LYS A 19 -26.23 -8.45 -28.50
C LYS A 19 -26.16 -8.96 -29.94
N SER A 20 -25.00 -8.95 -30.59
CA SER A 20 -24.82 -9.44 -31.97
C SER A 20 -23.72 -10.51 -32.03
N GLU A 21 -24.12 -11.76 -32.24
CA GLU A 21 -23.26 -12.97 -32.08
C GLU A 21 -22.13 -13.17 -33.11
N ASN A 22 -21.95 -12.35 -34.14
CA ASN A 22 -20.94 -12.55 -35.18
C ASN A 22 -19.94 -11.37 -35.38
N GLY A 23 -20.05 -10.30 -34.62
CA GLY A 23 -19.10 -9.16 -34.63
C GLY A 23 -18.18 -9.06 -33.42
N GLN A 24 -18.33 -10.00 -32.47
CA GLN A 24 -17.87 -9.84 -31.08
C GLN A 24 -16.35 -9.85 -30.88
N ASN A 25 -15.58 -10.60 -31.68
CA ASN A 25 -14.14 -10.69 -31.47
C ASN A 25 -13.36 -9.46 -31.98
N ILE A 26 -13.77 -8.93 -33.13
CA ILE A 26 -13.05 -7.78 -33.76
C ILE A 26 -13.30 -6.49 -32.97
N THR A 27 -14.53 -6.29 -32.49
CA THR A 27 -14.86 -5.12 -31.66
C THR A 27 -14.17 -5.16 -30.30
N ALA A 28 -14.12 -6.32 -29.64
CA ALA A 28 -13.44 -6.47 -28.36
C ALA A 28 -11.93 -6.20 -28.46
N GLU A 29 -11.29 -6.63 -29.53
CA GLU A 29 -9.85 -6.39 -29.76
C GLU A 29 -9.57 -4.92 -30.09
N ILE A 30 -10.42 -4.27 -30.90
CA ILE A 30 -10.30 -2.84 -31.21
C ILE A 30 -10.47 -2.01 -29.93
N TRP A 31 -11.44 -2.33 -29.08
CA TRP A 31 -11.66 -1.64 -27.81
C TRP A 31 -10.51 -1.87 -26.83
N LYS A 32 -9.96 -3.09 -26.76
CA LYS A 32 -8.80 -3.39 -25.94
C LYS A 32 -7.59 -2.60 -26.40
N LYS A 33 -7.36 -2.51 -27.70
CA LYS A 33 -6.27 -1.71 -28.27
C LYS A 33 -6.45 -0.23 -27.97
N ALA A 34 -7.63 0.33 -28.20
CA ALA A 34 -7.93 1.73 -27.90
C ALA A 34 -7.77 2.06 -26.42
N LEU A 35 -8.20 1.16 -25.51
CA LEU A 35 -7.99 1.30 -24.08
C LEU A 35 -6.50 1.26 -23.71
N ASN A 36 -5.74 0.35 -24.30
CA ASN A 36 -4.30 0.28 -24.09
C ASN A 36 -3.61 1.57 -24.55
N ASP A 37 -3.94 2.08 -25.72
CA ASP A 37 -3.38 3.34 -26.26
C ASP A 37 -3.68 4.55 -25.36
N ILE A 38 -4.84 4.57 -24.68
CA ILE A 38 -5.21 5.62 -23.73
C ILE A 38 -4.52 5.45 -22.38
N LEU A 39 -4.33 4.21 -21.94
CA LEU A 39 -3.76 3.89 -20.63
C LEU A 39 -2.23 3.78 -20.66
N ASP A 40 -1.65 3.60 -21.84
CA ASP A 40 -0.22 3.47 -22.03
C ASP A 40 0.47 4.85 -21.99
N PRO A 41 1.27 5.15 -20.97
CA PRO A 41 1.99 6.41 -20.88
C PRO A 41 3.08 6.55 -21.93
N THR A 42 3.46 5.46 -22.61
CA THR A 42 4.54 5.43 -23.60
C THR A 42 4.06 5.46 -25.05
N SER A 43 2.75 5.50 -25.27
CA SER A 43 2.14 5.45 -26.63
C SER A 43 2.66 6.48 -27.63
N LYS A 44 3.31 7.55 -27.17
CA LYS A 44 3.91 8.62 -27.96
C LYS A 44 5.43 8.74 -27.79
N MET A 45 6.06 7.83 -27.07
CA MET A 45 7.50 7.82 -26.85
C MET A 45 8.24 7.10 -27.98
N SER A 46 9.53 7.43 -28.14
CA SER A 46 10.41 6.64 -28.99
C SER A 46 10.73 5.28 -28.33
N GLU A 47 11.20 4.29 -29.09
CA GLU A 47 11.61 2.99 -28.52
C GLU A 47 12.73 3.14 -27.47
N GLU A 48 13.59 4.12 -27.64
CA GLU A 48 14.70 4.38 -26.70
C GLU A 48 14.18 4.97 -25.39
N ASP A 49 13.26 5.95 -25.47
CA ASP A 49 12.60 6.54 -24.31
C ASP A 49 11.74 5.53 -23.56
N GLU A 50 11.07 4.62 -24.28
CA GLU A 50 10.29 3.53 -23.68
C GLU A 50 11.19 2.57 -22.91
N LYS A 51 12.32 2.18 -23.47
CA LYS A 51 13.32 1.33 -22.75
C LYS A 51 13.86 2.02 -21.50
N GLU A 52 14.13 3.32 -21.59
CA GLU A 52 14.56 4.08 -20.41
C GLU A 52 13.45 4.14 -19.36
N TYR A 53 12.21 4.36 -19.77
CA TYR A 53 11.03 4.36 -18.89
C TYR A 53 10.86 3.01 -18.18
N HIS A 54 10.95 1.91 -18.93
CA HIS A 54 10.93 0.54 -18.37
C HIS A 54 12.04 0.34 -17.33
N ASN A 55 13.28 0.68 -17.68
CA ASN A 55 14.42 0.56 -16.76
C ASN A 55 14.25 1.40 -15.48
N LYS A 56 13.64 2.58 -15.60
CA LYS A 56 13.31 3.43 -14.45
C LYS A 56 12.31 2.76 -13.50
N ILE A 57 11.29 2.09 -14.05
CA ILE A 57 10.31 1.34 -13.26
C ILE A 57 11.00 0.18 -12.51
N LEU A 58 11.81 -0.62 -13.21
CA LEU A 58 12.55 -1.73 -12.60
C LEU A 58 13.47 -1.23 -11.48
N ARG A 59 14.15 -0.12 -11.68
CA ARG A 59 15.01 0.51 -10.67
C ARG A 59 14.20 0.94 -9.44
N LYS A 60 13.02 1.53 -9.62
CA LYS A 60 12.11 1.86 -8.52
C LYS A 60 11.71 0.64 -7.70
N LEU A 61 11.33 -0.46 -8.37
CA LEU A 61 10.96 -1.71 -7.70
C LEU A 61 12.12 -2.28 -6.88
N ARG A 62 13.34 -2.32 -7.45
CA ARG A 62 14.55 -2.78 -6.74
C ARG A 62 14.92 -1.91 -5.55
N GLN A 63 14.59 -0.62 -5.59
CA GLN A 63 14.79 0.32 -4.49
C GLN A 63 13.64 0.28 -3.46
N GLY A 64 12.65 -0.56 -3.64
CA GLY A 64 11.47 -0.62 -2.78
C GLY A 64 10.57 0.60 -2.85
N ARG A 65 10.67 1.41 -3.91
CA ARG A 65 9.84 2.62 -4.11
C ARG A 65 8.48 2.25 -4.68
N ARG A 66 7.48 3.09 -4.41
CA ARG A 66 6.13 2.89 -4.95
C ARG A 66 6.06 3.26 -6.42
N LEU A 67 5.34 2.47 -7.18
CA LEU A 67 5.00 2.80 -8.56
C LEU A 67 3.74 3.68 -8.62
N THR A 68 3.71 4.59 -9.58
CA THR A 68 2.52 5.36 -9.93
C THR A 68 1.51 4.49 -10.67
N THR A 69 0.28 4.97 -10.81
CA THR A 69 -0.74 4.28 -11.62
C THR A 69 -0.32 4.13 -13.08
N ALA A 70 0.29 5.18 -13.67
CA ALA A 70 0.80 5.14 -15.02
C ALA A 70 1.90 4.07 -15.21
N GLU A 71 2.85 3.97 -14.25
CA GLU A 71 3.91 2.96 -14.29
C GLU A 71 3.35 1.53 -14.16
N LYS A 72 2.29 1.33 -13.36
CA LYS A 72 1.60 0.04 -13.28
C LYS A 72 0.83 -0.30 -14.54
N ASN A 73 0.16 0.66 -15.16
CA ASN A 73 -0.51 0.48 -16.44
C ASN A 73 0.48 0.08 -17.54
N TYR A 74 1.64 0.75 -17.59
CA TYR A 74 2.72 0.38 -18.50
C TYR A 74 3.14 -1.08 -18.32
N LEU A 75 3.44 -1.50 -17.10
CA LEU A 75 3.82 -2.90 -16.83
C LEU A 75 2.70 -3.88 -17.22
N GLN A 76 1.44 -3.53 -16.97
CA GLN A 76 0.31 -4.38 -17.33
C GLN A 76 0.24 -4.65 -18.84
N ILE A 77 0.64 -3.68 -19.65
CA ILE A 77 0.59 -3.75 -21.12
C ILE A 77 1.86 -4.42 -21.67
N HIS A 78 3.04 -3.97 -21.23
CA HIS A 78 4.32 -4.30 -21.83
C HIS A 78 5.11 -5.40 -21.10
N ASP A 79 4.89 -5.58 -19.78
CA ASP A 79 5.58 -6.60 -18.96
C ASP A 79 4.63 -7.18 -17.90
N PRO A 80 3.70 -8.06 -18.29
CA PRO A 80 2.71 -8.66 -17.38
C PRO A 80 3.34 -9.44 -16.21
N GLU A 81 4.52 -10.03 -16.39
CA GLU A 81 5.19 -10.76 -15.33
C GLU A 81 5.70 -9.80 -14.25
N MET A 82 6.34 -8.70 -14.64
CA MET A 82 6.77 -7.68 -13.71
C MET A 82 5.57 -6.93 -13.08
N TYR A 83 4.45 -6.83 -13.78
CA TYR A 83 3.21 -6.32 -13.21
C TYR A 83 2.71 -7.19 -12.04
N LYS A 84 2.75 -8.53 -12.17
CA LYS A 84 2.41 -9.46 -11.07
C LYS A 84 3.34 -9.25 -9.85
N VAL A 85 4.64 -9.06 -10.11
CA VAL A 85 5.61 -8.73 -9.05
C VAL A 85 5.21 -7.44 -8.35
N ALA A 86 4.92 -6.37 -9.11
CA ALA A 86 4.53 -5.07 -8.57
C ALA A 86 3.26 -5.15 -7.70
N LEU A 87 2.25 -5.91 -8.13
CA LEU A 87 1.01 -6.12 -7.37
C LEU A 87 1.28 -6.85 -6.04
N ARG A 88 2.07 -7.92 -6.07
CA ARG A 88 2.40 -8.69 -4.86
C ARG A 88 3.20 -7.85 -3.87
N VAL A 89 4.18 -7.11 -4.36
CA VAL A 89 4.97 -6.16 -3.55
C VAL A 89 4.08 -5.12 -2.89
N GLU A 90 3.13 -4.55 -3.63
CA GLU A 90 2.19 -3.57 -3.10
C GLU A 90 1.27 -4.16 -2.02
N MET A 91 0.80 -5.40 -2.19
CA MET A 91 0.03 -6.13 -1.18
C MET A 91 0.84 -6.35 0.12
N CYS A 92 2.08 -6.81 0.00
CA CYS A 92 2.97 -7.01 1.15
C CYS A 92 3.23 -5.68 1.88
N ARG A 93 3.51 -4.63 1.14
CA ARG A 93 3.70 -3.27 1.64
C ARG A 93 2.47 -2.77 2.40
N LYS A 94 1.28 -2.91 1.81
CA LYS A 94 0.02 -2.46 2.42
C LYS A 94 -0.24 -3.20 3.73
N ARG A 95 -0.08 -4.53 3.74
CA ARG A 95 -0.20 -5.34 4.96
C ARG A 95 0.78 -4.91 6.04
N PHE A 96 2.05 -4.74 5.70
CA PHE A 96 3.08 -4.27 6.63
C PHE A 96 2.74 -2.90 7.23
N THR A 97 2.38 -1.92 6.40
CA THR A 97 2.06 -0.57 6.87
C THR A 97 0.82 -0.53 7.76
N GLU A 98 -0.19 -1.37 7.49
CA GLU A 98 -1.36 -1.50 8.38
C GLU A 98 -0.98 -2.11 9.72
N GLN A 99 -0.20 -3.19 9.74
CA GLN A 99 0.26 -3.81 10.98
C GLN A 99 1.13 -2.85 11.80
N ALA A 100 1.99 -2.07 11.14
CA ALA A 100 2.86 -1.10 11.80
C ALA A 100 2.10 -0.01 12.59
N LYS A 101 0.90 0.36 12.17
CA LYS A 101 0.05 1.32 12.89
C LYS A 101 -0.39 0.83 14.27
N HIS A 102 -0.40 -0.48 14.48
CA HIS A 102 -0.85 -1.11 15.73
C HIS A 102 0.28 -1.49 16.68
N CYS A 103 1.54 -1.29 16.28
CA CYS A 103 2.68 -1.56 17.14
C CYS A 103 2.69 -0.63 18.35
N LYS A 104 2.84 -1.22 19.54
CA LYS A 104 2.81 -0.51 20.83
C LYS A 104 4.18 -0.09 21.33
N SER A 105 5.24 -0.63 20.72
CA SER A 105 6.64 -0.35 21.09
C SER A 105 7.55 -0.44 19.85
N LYS A 106 8.76 0.11 19.98
CA LYS A 106 9.80 -0.04 18.94
C LYS A 106 10.27 -1.50 18.81
N GLU A 107 10.25 -2.25 19.92
CA GLU A 107 10.55 -3.68 19.93
C GLU A 107 9.55 -4.48 19.10
N GLU A 108 8.25 -4.23 19.27
CA GLU A 108 7.19 -4.87 18.49
C GLU A 108 7.30 -4.51 16.99
N PHE A 109 7.58 -3.25 16.69
CA PHE A 109 7.84 -2.81 15.32
C PHE A 109 9.06 -3.51 14.70
N GLN A 110 10.16 -3.67 15.45
CA GLN A 110 11.34 -4.38 14.96
C GLN A 110 11.05 -5.86 14.69
N THR A 111 10.28 -6.51 15.54
CA THR A 111 9.79 -7.88 15.32
C THR A 111 8.93 -7.97 14.07
N LEU A 112 8.02 -7.01 13.87
CA LEU A 112 7.20 -6.93 12.66
C LEU A 112 8.07 -6.80 11.39
N VAL A 113 9.09 -5.95 11.41
CA VAL A 113 10.04 -5.81 10.29
C VAL A 113 10.73 -7.14 10.01
N SER A 114 11.30 -7.79 11.03
CA SER A 114 12.01 -9.07 10.89
C SER A 114 11.12 -10.15 10.30
N ASN A 115 9.89 -10.26 10.76
CA ASN A 115 8.92 -11.24 10.27
C ASN A 115 8.55 -11.01 8.79
N ASN A 116 8.39 -9.75 8.38
CA ASN A 116 8.07 -9.43 6.99
C ASN A 116 9.29 -9.48 6.05
N MET A 117 10.51 -9.42 6.60
CA MET A 117 11.75 -9.64 5.85
C MET A 117 12.09 -11.11 5.65
N SER A 118 11.48 -12.01 6.45
CA SER A 118 11.67 -13.47 6.40
C SER A 118 10.87 -14.06 5.22
N VAL A 119 11.31 -13.78 4.01
CA VAL A 119 10.77 -14.35 2.77
C VAL A 119 11.61 -15.56 2.36
N SER A 120 10.97 -16.63 1.88
CA SER A 120 11.65 -17.84 1.43
C SER A 120 12.73 -17.53 0.39
N ASP A 121 13.89 -18.18 0.50
CA ASP A 121 14.99 -18.05 -0.48
C ASP A 121 14.61 -18.53 -1.89
N LYS A 122 13.60 -19.39 -1.97
CA LYS A 122 13.04 -19.89 -3.24
C LYS A 122 12.03 -18.95 -3.88
N ASP A 123 11.62 -17.88 -3.19
CA ASP A 123 10.64 -16.93 -3.73
C ASP A 123 11.35 -15.97 -4.72
N PRO A 124 10.99 -15.99 -6.02
CA PRO A 124 11.62 -15.13 -7.01
C PRO A 124 11.38 -13.64 -6.78
N MET A 125 10.40 -13.28 -5.95
CA MET A 125 10.04 -11.90 -5.62
C MET A 125 10.66 -11.42 -4.29
N LYS A 126 11.46 -12.28 -3.63
CA LYS A 126 12.05 -12.00 -2.31
C LYS A 126 12.72 -10.63 -2.23
N GLU A 127 13.62 -10.34 -3.15
CA GLU A 127 14.39 -9.09 -3.15
C GLU A 127 13.50 -7.85 -3.25
N TYR A 128 12.49 -7.89 -4.11
CA TYR A 128 11.53 -6.79 -4.28
C TYR A 128 10.67 -6.56 -3.03
N ILE A 129 10.22 -7.66 -2.39
CA ILE A 129 9.42 -7.60 -1.16
C ILE A 129 10.29 -7.03 -0.02
N GLN A 130 11.50 -7.54 0.17
CA GLN A 130 12.42 -7.06 1.20
C GLN A 130 12.79 -5.59 1.00
N ALA A 131 13.08 -5.17 -0.23
CA ALA A 131 13.34 -3.77 -0.54
C ALA A 131 12.15 -2.86 -0.19
N ALA A 132 10.93 -3.30 -0.52
CA ALA A 132 9.72 -2.53 -0.21
C ALA A 132 9.46 -2.41 1.29
N ILE A 133 9.62 -3.50 2.06
CA ILE A 133 9.46 -3.49 3.52
C ILE A 133 10.53 -2.60 4.17
N SER A 134 11.79 -2.74 3.75
CA SER A 134 12.90 -1.89 4.24
C SER A 134 12.64 -0.42 3.99
N TYR A 135 12.20 -0.06 2.79
CA TYR A 135 11.88 1.33 2.43
C TYR A 135 10.75 1.92 3.31
N GLU A 136 9.65 1.19 3.49
CA GLU A 136 8.55 1.65 4.34
C GLU A 136 8.96 1.70 5.82
N ALA A 137 9.72 0.71 6.30
CA ALA A 137 10.23 0.71 7.66
C ALA A 137 11.11 1.94 7.96
N GLN A 138 11.99 2.31 7.03
CA GLN A 138 12.80 3.53 7.15
C GLN A 138 11.94 4.80 7.19
N LYS A 139 10.89 4.87 6.37
CA LYS A 139 9.95 6.00 6.39
C LYS A 139 9.22 6.09 7.72
N ILE A 140 8.70 4.97 8.24
CA ILE A 140 7.98 4.93 9.51
C ILE A 140 8.90 5.35 10.67
N ARG A 141 10.16 4.88 10.71
CA ARG A 141 11.14 5.27 11.74
C ARG A 141 11.42 6.77 11.82
N LYS A 142 11.20 7.50 10.73
CA LYS A 142 11.37 8.97 10.68
C LYS A 142 10.11 9.74 11.13
N THR A 143 9.03 9.05 11.44
CA THR A 143 7.77 9.69 11.85
C THR A 143 7.79 10.06 13.35
N PRO A 144 7.13 11.16 13.73
CA PRO A 144 6.93 11.51 15.14
C PRO A 144 6.21 10.42 15.93
N GLN A 145 5.28 9.70 15.31
CA GLN A 145 4.53 8.60 15.93
C GLN A 145 5.48 7.47 16.36
N TYR A 146 6.42 7.09 15.50
CA TYR A 146 7.44 6.08 15.86
C TYR A 146 8.37 6.59 16.96
N ALA A 147 8.80 7.84 16.90
CA ALA A 147 9.66 8.44 17.92
C ALA A 147 9.00 8.43 19.31
N ALA A 148 7.67 8.60 19.37
CA ALA A 148 6.88 8.60 20.60
C ALA A 148 6.63 7.20 21.20
N LEU A 149 6.91 6.13 20.44
CA LEU A 149 6.75 4.76 20.93
C LEU A 149 7.75 4.46 22.05
N PRO A 150 7.32 3.75 23.12
CA PRO A 150 8.24 3.21 24.12
C PRO A 150 9.18 2.18 23.48
N ASP A 151 10.39 2.05 24.02
CA ASP A 151 11.41 1.18 23.43
C ASP A 151 11.03 -0.30 23.51
N THR A 152 10.41 -0.73 24.65
CA THR A 152 10.07 -2.13 24.89
C THR A 152 8.59 -2.32 25.17
N ASN A 153 8.11 -3.56 24.99
CA ASN A 153 6.74 -3.95 25.31
C ASN A 153 6.42 -3.76 26.80
N ARG A 154 7.38 -4.02 27.69
CA ARG A 154 7.22 -3.80 29.13
C ARG A 154 6.95 -2.33 29.43
N LYS A 155 7.72 -1.39 28.87
CA LYS A 155 7.49 0.05 29.05
C LYS A 155 6.14 0.51 28.48
N ALA A 156 5.68 -0.10 27.40
CA ALA A 156 4.35 0.17 26.84
C ALA A 156 3.24 -0.23 27.81
N GLU A 157 3.36 -1.40 28.45
CA GLU A 157 2.40 -1.90 29.42
C GLU A 157 2.39 -1.06 30.72
N GLU A 158 3.56 -0.66 31.21
CA GLU A 158 3.70 0.23 32.37
C GLU A 158 3.01 1.59 32.16
N LYS A 159 3.13 2.18 30.98
CA LYS A 159 2.41 3.42 30.63
C LYS A 159 0.89 3.22 30.65
N ARG A 160 0.42 2.08 30.13
CA ARG A 160 -1.02 1.75 30.09
C ARG A 160 -1.60 1.56 31.49
N THR A 161 -0.89 0.88 32.38
CA THR A 161 -1.32 0.63 33.76
C THR A 161 -1.31 1.90 34.61
N LYS A 162 -0.30 2.75 34.48
CA LYS A 162 -0.23 4.06 35.15
C LYS A 162 -1.40 4.97 34.72
N GLY A 163 -1.70 5.04 33.41
CA GLY A 163 -2.83 5.81 32.91
C GLY A 163 -4.21 5.33 33.41
N LYS A 164 -4.37 4.03 33.64
CA LYS A 164 -5.60 3.48 34.26
C LYS A 164 -5.70 3.80 35.74
N LYS A 165 -4.58 3.76 36.51
CA LYS A 165 -4.57 4.13 37.94
C LYS A 165 -4.95 5.58 38.15
N ILE A 166 -4.40 6.50 37.35
CA ILE A 166 -4.73 7.94 37.45
C ILE A 166 -6.22 8.18 37.22
N LYS A 167 -6.84 7.53 36.24
CA LYS A 167 -8.29 7.68 35.98
C LYS A 167 -9.16 7.12 37.12
N ILE A 168 -8.75 6.02 37.74
CA ILE A 168 -9.50 5.43 38.86
C ILE A 168 -9.42 6.31 40.12
N ASP A 169 -8.30 6.98 40.34
CA ASP A 169 -8.11 7.87 41.48
C ASP A 169 -8.88 9.19 41.31
N GLU A 170 -8.93 9.75 40.07
CA GLU A 170 -9.76 10.94 39.77
C GLU A 170 -11.26 10.67 39.90
N ASP A 171 -11.74 9.49 39.53
CA ASP A 171 -13.16 9.13 39.67
C ASP A 171 -13.54 8.88 41.12
N LYS A 172 -12.63 8.43 41.99
CA LYS A 172 -12.86 8.25 43.42
C LYS A 172 -12.90 9.60 44.19
N GLU A 173 -12.12 10.57 43.78
CA GLU A 173 -12.08 11.90 44.38
C GLU A 173 -13.36 12.69 44.07
N LYS A 174 -13.94 12.52 42.89
CA LYS A 174 -15.21 13.15 42.50
C LYS A 174 -16.44 12.61 43.21
N ASP A 175 -16.44 11.35 43.68
CA ASP A 175 -17.55 10.76 44.42
C ASP A 175 -17.56 11.14 45.92
N ASN A 176 -16.42 11.51 46.49
CA ASN A 176 -16.35 11.94 47.89
C ASN A 176 -16.83 13.38 48.14
N ASP A 177 -16.74 14.28 47.16
CA ASP A 177 -17.20 15.67 47.29
C ASP A 177 -18.73 15.82 47.22
N LYS A 178 -19.46 14.77 46.87
CA LYS A 178 -20.93 14.78 46.85
C LYS A 178 -21.60 14.34 48.16
N LYS A 179 -20.83 13.91 49.18
CA LYS A 179 -21.36 13.37 50.43
C LYS A 179 -21.31 14.32 51.65
N THR A 180 -20.84 15.54 51.50
CA THR A 180 -20.80 16.52 52.57
C THR A 180 -21.55 17.80 52.17
N ALA A 181 -22.90 17.71 52.17
CA ALA A 181 -23.75 18.88 52.30
C ALA A 181 -24.40 18.81 53.67
N PRO A 182 -24.26 19.80 54.56
CA PRO A 182 -24.90 19.81 55.87
C PRO A 182 -26.38 20.17 55.73
N LEU A 183 -27.18 19.62 56.62
CA LEU A 183 -28.56 19.91 56.92
C LEU A 183 -28.75 21.37 57.40
#